data_3890cb885706cfe43c0c80e426f3e650
#
_entry.id   3890cb885706cfe43c0c80e426f3e650
#
_cell.length_a   1.000
_cell.length_b   1.000
_cell.length_c   1.000
_cell.angle_alpha   90.00
_cell.angle_beta   90.00
_cell.angle_gamma   90.00
#
_symmetry.space_group_name_H-M   'P 1'
#
loop_
_entity.id
_entity.type
_entity.pdbx_description
1 polymer ?
#
loop_
_entity_poly.entity_id
_entity_poly.type
_entity_poly.pdbx_seq_one_letter_code
_entity_poly.pdbx_strand_id
1 'polypeptide(L)'
;MSDAPVVHVDPAAFWTDPYPALAEMRAKTPICFVPELNATLLTKRDDIHTCEKNVKVFSSDQPGGLMNELMGKNMMRSDSDEHRKERFVYYPAVSPKTVKASWADQFATLADTVLDALEAADGNADLVPAYATALSGEALKVLTGLTSITYQEMDAWSQAMIDGVSNYGGDPNLEAGCLQATAAIDAAIDERLEELATLPDH
;
A
#
# COMPACT_ATOMS: atom_id res chain seq x y z
N MET A 1 11.78 -25.65 -6.86
CA MET A 1 10.86 -26.15 -5.79
C MET A 1 11.54 -25.88 -4.46
N SER A 2 10.80 -25.48 -3.44
CA SER A 2 11.34 -25.21 -2.10
C SER A 2 11.70 -26.55 -1.41
N ASP A 3 12.86 -26.62 -0.74
CA ASP A 3 13.22 -27.76 0.11
C ASP A 3 12.68 -27.64 1.53
N ALA A 4 11.88 -26.58 1.81
CA ALA A 4 11.26 -26.39 3.11
C ALA A 4 10.19 -27.44 3.38
N PRO A 5 9.99 -27.86 4.63
CA PRO A 5 8.89 -28.76 5.01
C PRO A 5 7.54 -28.24 4.51
N VAL A 6 6.72 -29.14 3.98
CA VAL A 6 5.37 -28.77 3.48
C VAL A 6 4.39 -28.74 4.65
N VAL A 7 3.61 -27.67 4.73
CA VAL A 7 2.49 -27.51 5.65
C VAL A 7 1.26 -27.13 4.86
N HIS A 8 0.16 -27.85 5.05
CA HIS A 8 -1.10 -27.57 4.39
C HIS A 8 -2.00 -26.72 5.28
N VAL A 9 -2.74 -25.80 4.68
CA VAL A 9 -3.75 -24.97 5.35
C VAL A 9 -5.09 -25.09 4.63
N ASP A 10 -6.19 -24.92 5.36
CA ASP A 10 -7.47 -24.63 4.75
C ASP A 10 -7.49 -23.15 4.34
N PRO A 11 -7.55 -22.82 3.04
CA PRO A 11 -7.49 -21.43 2.59
C PRO A 11 -8.59 -20.55 3.19
N ALA A 12 -9.83 -21.05 3.31
CA ALA A 12 -10.94 -20.28 3.84
C ALA A 12 -10.76 -19.96 5.33
N ALA A 13 -10.34 -20.95 6.11
CA ALA A 13 -10.02 -20.74 7.53
C ALA A 13 -8.81 -19.83 7.71
N PHE A 14 -7.77 -19.97 6.88
CA PHE A 14 -6.57 -19.15 6.93
C PHE A 14 -6.84 -17.68 6.59
N TRP A 15 -7.73 -17.41 5.63
CA TRP A 15 -8.15 -16.05 5.31
C TRP A 15 -9.05 -15.42 6.36
N THR A 16 -9.84 -16.24 7.06
CA THR A 16 -10.72 -15.75 8.13
C THR A 16 -9.94 -15.43 9.41
N ASP A 17 -9.07 -16.33 9.83
CA ASP A 17 -8.19 -16.17 11.00
C ASP A 17 -6.88 -16.96 10.80
N PRO A 18 -5.79 -16.32 10.33
CA PRO A 18 -4.52 -16.98 10.10
C PRO A 18 -3.74 -17.31 11.38
N TYR A 19 -4.07 -16.67 12.50
CA TYR A 19 -3.24 -16.72 13.71
C TYR A 19 -3.06 -18.11 14.31
N PRO A 20 -4.07 -19.00 14.38
CA PRO A 20 -3.90 -20.37 14.88
C PRO A 20 -2.90 -21.18 14.04
N ALA A 21 -3.04 -21.13 12.72
CA ALA A 21 -2.14 -21.83 11.80
C ALA A 21 -0.72 -21.27 11.87
N LEU A 22 -0.57 -19.95 11.89
CA LEU A 22 0.74 -19.29 12.04
C LEU A 22 1.39 -19.60 13.40
N ALA A 23 0.62 -19.75 14.48
CA ALA A 23 1.15 -20.12 15.79
C ALA A 23 1.68 -21.56 15.78
N GLU A 24 0.98 -22.48 15.13
CA GLU A 24 1.43 -23.85 14.97
C GLU A 24 2.69 -23.96 14.11
N MET A 25 2.72 -23.28 12.96
CA MET A 25 3.90 -23.19 12.10
C MET A 25 5.10 -22.65 12.89
N ARG A 26 4.92 -21.57 13.63
CA ARG A 26 5.98 -20.95 14.43
C ARG A 26 6.56 -21.89 15.48
N ALA A 27 5.73 -22.73 16.06
CA ALA A 27 6.14 -23.69 17.08
C ALA A 27 6.84 -24.93 16.51
N LYS A 28 6.39 -25.45 15.34
CA LYS A 28 6.79 -26.75 14.81
C LYS A 28 7.68 -26.66 13.57
N THR A 29 7.33 -25.76 12.65
CA THR A 29 7.95 -25.61 11.31
C THR A 29 8.03 -24.15 10.93
N PRO A 30 8.90 -23.37 11.58
CA PRO A 30 8.91 -21.91 11.46
C PRO A 30 9.24 -21.38 10.06
N ILE A 31 9.84 -22.21 9.22
CA ILE A 31 10.02 -21.98 7.77
C ILE A 31 9.39 -23.16 7.06
N CYS A 32 8.32 -22.93 6.31
CA CYS A 32 7.59 -23.99 5.62
C CYS A 32 7.03 -23.54 4.27
N PHE A 33 6.91 -24.46 3.33
CA PHE A 33 6.22 -24.25 2.08
C PHE A 33 4.74 -24.58 2.23
N VAL A 34 3.86 -23.64 1.82
CA VAL A 34 2.41 -23.79 1.84
C VAL A 34 1.91 -23.86 0.40
N PRO A 35 1.57 -25.05 -0.11
CA PRO A 35 1.16 -25.23 -1.51
C PRO A 35 -0.07 -24.41 -1.90
N GLU A 36 -1.03 -24.26 -1.01
CA GLU A 36 -2.28 -23.51 -1.24
C GLU A 36 -2.03 -22.01 -1.47
N LEU A 37 -0.92 -21.50 -0.95
CA LEU A 37 -0.48 -20.12 -1.16
C LEU A 37 0.64 -20.00 -2.21
N ASN A 38 1.14 -21.15 -2.70
CA ASN A 38 2.33 -21.22 -3.54
C ASN A 38 3.52 -20.42 -2.97
N ALA A 39 3.69 -20.43 -1.66
CA ALA A 39 4.65 -19.59 -0.96
C ALA A 39 5.40 -20.33 0.16
N THR A 40 6.66 -19.95 0.37
CA THR A 40 7.41 -20.33 1.57
C THR A 40 7.19 -19.25 2.64
N LEU A 41 6.58 -19.65 3.75
CA LEU A 41 6.31 -18.75 4.87
C LEU A 41 7.46 -18.79 5.89
N LEU A 42 7.84 -17.62 6.37
CA LEU A 42 8.72 -17.41 7.50
C LEU A 42 7.88 -16.83 8.65
N THR A 43 7.85 -17.50 9.80
CA THR A 43 6.94 -17.15 10.88
C THR A 43 7.62 -16.63 12.14
N LYS A 44 8.96 -16.67 12.21
CA LYS A 44 9.73 -16.09 13.31
C LYS A 44 10.31 -14.74 12.93
N ARG A 45 10.20 -13.78 13.84
CA ARG A 45 10.69 -12.40 13.67
C ARG A 45 12.16 -12.33 13.26
N ASP A 46 13.01 -13.11 13.91
CA ASP A 46 14.45 -13.00 13.69
C ASP A 46 14.87 -13.59 12.35
N ASP A 47 14.20 -14.65 11.88
CA ASP A 47 14.37 -15.19 10.53
C ASP A 47 13.93 -14.16 9.47
N ILE A 48 12.75 -13.56 9.65
CA ILE A 48 12.23 -12.51 8.76
C ILE A 48 13.20 -11.33 8.72
N HIS A 49 13.61 -10.81 9.88
CA HIS A 49 14.52 -9.68 9.98
C HIS A 49 15.89 -9.93 9.33
N THR A 50 16.37 -11.18 9.37
CA THR A 50 17.63 -11.57 8.71
C THR A 50 17.44 -11.64 7.20
N CYS A 51 16.34 -12.21 6.74
CA CYS A 51 16.04 -12.39 5.31
C CYS A 51 15.78 -11.05 4.61
N GLU A 52 14.94 -10.19 5.18
CA GLU A 52 14.56 -8.89 4.59
C GLU A 52 15.75 -7.94 4.34
N LYS A 53 16.85 -8.12 5.08
CA LYS A 53 18.09 -7.35 4.90
C LYS A 53 19.02 -7.91 3.81
N ASN A 54 18.76 -9.10 3.33
CA ASN A 54 19.60 -9.78 2.36
C ASN A 54 18.97 -9.72 0.96
N VAL A 55 18.89 -8.53 0.39
CA VAL A 55 18.30 -8.27 -0.94
C VAL A 55 18.96 -9.05 -2.08
N LYS A 56 20.18 -9.61 -1.86
CA LYS A 56 20.86 -10.46 -2.86
C LYS A 56 20.23 -11.84 -2.99
N VAL A 57 19.53 -12.29 -1.95
CA VAL A 57 18.87 -13.61 -1.89
C VAL A 57 17.36 -13.45 -1.85
N PHE A 58 16.86 -12.47 -1.09
CA PHE A 58 15.45 -12.17 -0.90
C PHE A 58 15.14 -10.83 -1.54
N SER A 59 14.77 -10.84 -2.81
CA SER A 59 14.44 -9.66 -3.59
C SER A 59 12.97 -9.27 -3.38
N SER A 60 12.69 -7.97 -3.40
CA SER A 60 11.32 -7.44 -3.49
C SER A 60 10.77 -7.53 -4.91
N ASP A 61 11.64 -7.69 -5.89
CA ASP A 61 11.23 -7.87 -7.28
C ASP A 61 10.54 -9.23 -7.45
N GLN A 62 9.29 -9.18 -7.92
CA GLN A 62 8.45 -10.36 -8.18
C GLN A 62 7.93 -10.29 -9.62
N PRO A 63 8.74 -10.71 -10.60
CA PRO A 63 8.27 -10.83 -11.98
C PRO A 63 7.02 -11.73 -12.03
N GLY A 64 5.92 -11.24 -12.63
CA GLY A 64 4.63 -11.96 -12.63
C GLY A 64 3.87 -11.93 -11.29
N GLY A 65 4.29 -11.11 -10.34
CA GLY A 65 3.48 -10.82 -9.15
C GLY A 65 2.32 -9.87 -9.47
N LEU A 66 1.16 -10.10 -8.84
CA LEU A 66 -0.07 -9.33 -9.08
C LEU A 66 0.15 -7.81 -9.08
N MET A 67 0.95 -7.29 -8.17
CA MET A 67 1.22 -5.86 -8.11
C MET A 67 1.90 -5.36 -9.39
N ASN A 68 2.90 -6.08 -9.93
CA ASN A 68 3.56 -5.67 -11.17
C ASN A 68 2.65 -5.82 -12.39
N GLU A 69 1.79 -6.84 -12.40
CA GLU A 69 0.85 -7.08 -13.51
C GLU A 69 -0.29 -6.08 -13.54
N LEU A 70 -0.83 -5.70 -12.38
CA LEU A 70 -2.03 -4.85 -12.28
C LEU A 70 -1.70 -3.36 -12.16
N MET A 71 -0.57 -3.00 -11.55
CA MET A 71 -0.19 -1.62 -11.26
C MET A 71 1.11 -1.18 -11.96
N GLY A 72 1.74 -2.08 -12.70
CA GLY A 72 3.04 -1.84 -13.31
C GLY A 72 4.19 -1.86 -12.29
N LYS A 73 5.40 -1.69 -12.82
CA LYS A 73 6.62 -1.67 -12.01
C LYS A 73 6.63 -0.44 -11.11
N ASN A 74 6.92 -0.64 -9.84
CA ASN A 74 6.94 0.42 -8.84
C ASN A 74 8.06 0.21 -7.83
N MET A 75 8.34 1.25 -7.03
CA MET A 75 9.43 1.25 -6.07
C MET A 75 9.31 0.16 -4.99
N MET A 76 8.11 -0.27 -4.63
CA MET A 76 7.92 -1.34 -3.64
C MET A 76 8.37 -2.71 -4.16
N ARG A 77 8.52 -2.85 -5.48
CA ARG A 77 8.96 -4.05 -6.18
C ARG A 77 10.31 -3.85 -6.88
N SER A 78 11.13 -2.97 -6.36
CA SER A 78 12.50 -2.75 -6.81
C SER A 78 13.48 -2.75 -5.64
N ASP A 79 14.72 -3.13 -5.89
CA ASP A 79 15.78 -3.23 -4.89
C ASP A 79 17.00 -2.38 -5.25
N SER A 80 17.92 -2.27 -4.31
CA SER A 80 19.28 -1.73 -4.50
C SER A 80 19.31 -0.34 -5.16
N ASP A 81 20.04 -0.19 -6.26
CA ASP A 81 20.26 1.10 -6.92
C ASP A 81 19.00 1.65 -7.60
N GLU A 82 18.16 0.79 -8.13
CA GLU A 82 16.91 1.18 -8.77
C GLU A 82 15.95 1.79 -7.74
N HIS A 83 15.69 1.09 -6.65
CA HIS A 83 14.92 1.60 -5.52
C HIS A 83 15.47 2.93 -4.99
N ARG A 84 16.82 3.03 -4.84
CA ARG A 84 17.44 4.27 -4.35
C ARG A 84 17.25 5.45 -5.29
N LYS A 85 17.33 5.23 -6.61
CA LYS A 85 17.13 6.29 -7.61
C LYS A 85 15.70 6.82 -7.55
N GLU A 86 14.71 5.95 -7.56
CA GLU A 86 13.31 6.34 -7.47
C GLU A 86 13.02 7.03 -6.14
N ARG A 87 13.44 6.47 -5.01
CA ARG A 87 13.26 7.08 -3.70
C ARG A 87 13.91 8.45 -3.59
N PHE A 88 15.06 8.67 -4.22
CA PHE A 88 15.77 9.94 -4.18
C PHE A 88 14.98 11.08 -4.82
N VAL A 89 14.12 10.79 -5.80
CA VAL A 89 13.33 11.80 -6.52
C VAL A 89 12.31 12.46 -5.56
N TYR A 90 11.59 11.69 -4.78
CA TYR A 90 10.54 12.25 -3.92
C TYR A 90 10.90 12.34 -2.43
N TYR A 91 12.00 11.71 -1.98
CA TYR A 91 12.43 11.83 -0.59
C TYR A 91 12.55 13.28 -0.10
N PRO A 92 13.03 14.25 -0.90
CA PRO A 92 13.07 15.64 -0.46
C PRO A 92 11.71 16.20 -0.06
N ALA A 93 10.62 15.80 -0.74
CA ALA A 93 9.25 16.25 -0.43
C ALA A 93 8.72 15.66 0.89
N VAL A 94 9.14 14.44 1.25
CA VAL A 94 8.66 13.72 2.44
C VAL A 94 9.72 13.58 3.54
N SER A 95 10.84 14.29 3.44
CA SER A 95 11.89 14.24 4.46
C SER A 95 11.39 14.80 5.80
N PRO A 96 11.90 14.33 6.95
CA PRO A 96 11.50 14.85 8.26
C PRO A 96 11.65 16.38 8.38
N LYS A 97 12.64 16.96 7.69
CA LYS A 97 12.85 18.41 7.63
C LYS A 97 11.69 19.09 6.88
N THR A 98 11.32 18.58 5.71
CA THR A 98 10.25 19.14 4.88
C THR A 98 8.88 18.94 5.54
N VAL A 99 8.64 17.78 6.14
CA VAL A 99 7.41 17.53 6.90
C VAL A 99 7.25 18.60 7.99
N LYS A 100 8.27 18.84 8.78
CA LYS A 100 8.23 19.85 9.86
C LYS A 100 8.08 21.27 9.33
N ALA A 101 8.71 21.61 8.20
CA ALA A 101 8.77 22.97 7.69
C ALA A 101 7.56 23.34 6.80
N SER A 102 6.95 22.38 6.12
CA SER A 102 5.96 22.65 5.08
C SER A 102 4.63 21.95 5.29
N TRP A 103 4.62 20.74 5.85
CA TRP A 103 3.41 19.93 5.92
C TRP A 103 2.72 19.93 7.27
N ALA A 104 3.46 20.07 8.37
CA ALA A 104 2.91 19.92 9.73
C ALA A 104 1.72 20.86 10.00
N ASP A 105 1.86 22.14 9.66
CA ASP A 105 0.79 23.11 9.89
C ASP A 105 -0.41 22.88 8.96
N GLN A 106 -0.17 22.45 7.72
CA GLN A 106 -1.24 22.12 6.78
C GLN A 106 -2.03 20.90 7.27
N PHE A 107 -1.34 19.86 7.74
CA PHE A 107 -1.99 18.66 8.27
C PHE A 107 -2.74 18.93 9.58
N ALA A 108 -2.23 19.84 10.43
CA ALA A 108 -2.96 20.31 11.60
C ALA A 108 -4.26 21.00 11.20
N THR A 109 -4.23 21.90 10.23
CA THR A 109 -5.43 22.58 9.71
C THR A 109 -6.44 21.59 9.11
N LEU A 110 -5.96 20.58 8.37
CA LEU A 110 -6.84 19.52 7.85
C LEU A 110 -7.49 18.72 8.99
N ALA A 111 -6.71 18.39 10.03
CA ALA A 111 -7.23 17.68 11.19
C ALA A 111 -8.33 18.49 11.91
N ASP A 112 -8.11 19.80 12.11
CA ASP A 112 -9.11 20.69 12.69
C ASP A 112 -10.39 20.72 11.82
N THR A 113 -10.26 20.86 10.51
CA THR A 113 -11.41 20.84 9.58
C THR A 113 -12.21 19.55 9.65
N VAL A 114 -11.55 18.39 9.74
CA VAL A 114 -12.24 17.09 9.86
C VAL A 114 -12.89 16.93 11.23
N LEU A 115 -12.26 17.43 12.30
CA LEU A 115 -12.84 17.42 13.65
C LEU A 115 -14.07 18.33 13.76
N ASP A 116 -14.02 19.53 13.17
CA ASP A 116 -15.17 20.44 13.14
C ASP A 116 -16.38 19.78 12.43
N ALA A 117 -16.13 19.05 11.34
CA ALA A 117 -17.19 18.30 10.65
C ALA A 117 -17.77 17.16 11.53
N LEU A 118 -16.94 16.50 12.33
CA LEU A 118 -17.38 15.48 13.29
C LEU A 118 -18.23 16.09 14.42
N GLU A 119 -17.83 17.23 14.96
CA GLU A 119 -18.60 17.94 15.98
C GLU A 119 -19.96 18.36 15.43
N ALA A 120 -20.02 18.86 14.19
CA ALA A 120 -21.28 19.24 13.52
C ALA A 120 -22.23 18.06 13.29
N ALA A 121 -21.73 16.83 13.28
CA ALA A 121 -22.51 15.58 13.14
C ALA A 121 -22.98 15.00 14.49
N ASP A 122 -23.10 15.81 15.55
CA ASP A 122 -23.51 15.42 16.90
C ASP A 122 -22.63 14.33 17.55
N GLY A 123 -21.40 14.17 17.11
CA GLY A 123 -20.42 13.25 17.69
C GLY A 123 -20.75 11.75 17.57
N ASN A 124 -21.79 11.39 16.82
CA ASN A 124 -22.16 9.99 16.57
C ASN A 124 -21.70 9.56 15.17
N ALA A 125 -20.42 9.22 15.07
CA ALA A 125 -19.81 8.84 13.80
C ALA A 125 -18.86 7.64 13.96
N ASP A 126 -18.74 6.84 12.91
CA ASP A 126 -17.64 5.87 12.79
C ASP A 126 -16.34 6.64 12.52
N LEU A 127 -15.39 6.56 13.45
CA LEU A 127 -14.14 7.31 13.36
C LEU A 127 -13.25 6.89 12.20
N VAL A 128 -13.39 5.66 11.69
CA VAL A 128 -12.55 5.21 10.57
C VAL A 128 -12.90 5.99 9.30
N PRO A 129 -14.12 5.95 8.74
CA PRO A 129 -14.45 6.72 7.55
C PRO A 129 -14.53 8.23 7.80
N ALA A 130 -15.06 8.64 8.96
CA ALA A 130 -15.35 10.05 9.20
C ALA A 130 -14.12 10.89 9.62
N TYR A 131 -13.09 10.24 10.18
CA TYR A 131 -11.85 10.93 10.59
C TYR A 131 -10.61 10.36 9.90
N ALA A 132 -10.31 9.07 10.10
CA ALA A 132 -9.03 8.50 9.67
C ALA A 132 -8.90 8.52 8.13
N THR A 133 -9.92 8.03 7.41
CA THR A 133 -9.93 8.02 5.94
C THR A 133 -9.96 9.44 5.37
N ALA A 134 -10.82 10.31 5.91
CA ALA A 134 -10.92 11.69 5.45
C ALA A 134 -9.61 12.45 5.64
N LEU A 135 -9.00 12.39 6.83
CA LEU A 135 -7.74 13.09 7.10
C LEU A 135 -6.58 12.55 6.26
N SER A 136 -6.44 11.22 6.17
CA SER A 136 -5.36 10.62 5.40
C SER A 136 -5.50 10.89 3.90
N GLY A 137 -6.70 10.83 3.36
CA GLY A 137 -6.98 11.11 1.96
C GLY A 137 -6.74 12.58 1.59
N GLU A 138 -7.25 13.52 2.39
CA GLU A 138 -6.98 14.94 2.15
C GLU A 138 -5.49 15.29 2.31
N ALA A 139 -4.80 14.72 3.30
CA ALA A 139 -3.35 14.89 3.45
C ALA A 139 -2.57 14.35 2.25
N LEU A 140 -2.96 13.19 1.71
CA LEU A 140 -2.36 12.62 0.52
C LEU A 140 -2.58 13.49 -0.72
N LYS A 141 -3.78 14.04 -0.91
CA LYS A 141 -4.09 15.00 -1.98
C LYS A 141 -3.17 16.22 -1.94
N VAL A 142 -3.01 16.81 -0.76
CA VAL A 142 -2.10 17.96 -0.56
C VAL A 142 -0.66 17.57 -0.90
N LEU A 143 -0.20 16.41 -0.42
CA LEU A 143 1.17 15.95 -0.61
C LEU A 143 1.51 15.64 -2.07
N THR A 144 0.56 15.05 -2.81
CA THR A 144 0.73 14.66 -4.21
C THR A 144 0.35 15.77 -5.19
N GLY A 145 -0.39 16.77 -4.74
CA GLY A 145 -0.95 17.82 -5.59
C GLY A 145 -2.17 17.36 -6.42
N LEU A 146 -2.71 16.18 -6.18
CA LEU A 146 -3.91 15.64 -6.86
C LEU A 146 -5.19 16.26 -6.28
N THR A 147 -5.35 17.56 -6.48
CA THR A 147 -6.46 18.32 -5.88
C THR A 147 -7.76 18.29 -6.70
N SER A 148 -7.71 17.82 -7.95
CA SER A 148 -8.89 17.67 -8.82
C SER A 148 -9.80 16.50 -8.42
N ILE A 149 -9.29 15.54 -7.65
CA ILE A 149 -10.05 14.38 -7.18
C ILE A 149 -10.51 14.55 -5.73
N THR A 150 -11.57 13.87 -5.34
CA THR A 150 -12.03 13.82 -3.95
C THR A 150 -11.24 12.77 -3.16
N TYR A 151 -11.19 12.91 -1.83
CA TYR A 151 -10.57 11.88 -0.99
C TYR A 151 -11.33 10.55 -1.04
N GLN A 152 -12.64 10.59 -1.28
CA GLN A 152 -13.47 9.39 -1.44
C GLN A 152 -13.10 8.61 -2.71
N GLU A 153 -12.85 9.30 -3.83
CA GLU A 153 -12.36 8.67 -5.05
C GLU A 153 -10.98 8.05 -4.83
N MET A 154 -10.07 8.78 -4.18
CA MET A 154 -8.73 8.28 -3.87
C MET A 154 -8.78 7.05 -2.96
N ASP A 155 -9.65 7.05 -1.93
CA ASP A 155 -9.85 5.91 -1.03
C ASP A 155 -10.43 4.70 -1.79
N ALA A 156 -11.46 4.90 -2.60
CA ALA A 156 -12.08 3.83 -3.40
C ALA A 156 -11.08 3.21 -4.39
N TRP A 157 -10.26 4.02 -5.07
CA TRP A 157 -9.22 3.51 -5.97
C TRP A 157 -8.12 2.77 -5.20
N SER A 158 -7.68 3.31 -4.07
CA SER A 158 -6.69 2.65 -3.21
C SER A 158 -7.19 1.30 -2.72
N GLN A 159 -8.46 1.21 -2.30
CA GLN A 159 -9.06 -0.05 -1.86
C GLN A 159 -9.12 -1.06 -3.01
N ALA A 160 -9.59 -0.65 -4.20
CA ALA A 160 -9.63 -1.53 -5.37
C ALA A 160 -8.23 -2.05 -5.77
N MET A 161 -7.21 -1.20 -5.65
CA MET A 161 -5.81 -1.60 -5.91
C MET A 161 -5.33 -2.62 -4.87
N ILE A 162 -5.62 -2.43 -3.58
CA ILE A 162 -5.28 -3.38 -2.51
C ILE A 162 -5.99 -4.72 -2.71
N ASP A 163 -7.29 -4.69 -3.03
CA ASP A 163 -8.09 -5.90 -3.27
C ASP A 163 -7.52 -6.71 -4.46
N GLY A 164 -7.15 -6.02 -5.55
CA GLY A 164 -6.54 -6.66 -6.72
C GLY A 164 -5.18 -7.28 -6.44
N VAL A 165 -4.27 -6.56 -5.78
CA VAL A 165 -2.93 -7.12 -5.45
C VAL A 165 -2.96 -8.20 -4.39
N SER A 166 -4.06 -8.32 -3.66
CA SER A 166 -4.30 -9.35 -2.65
C SER A 166 -5.13 -10.53 -3.20
N ASN A 167 -5.48 -10.49 -4.48
CA ASN A 167 -6.37 -11.46 -5.14
C ASN A 167 -5.68 -12.80 -5.45
N TYR A 168 -5.18 -13.47 -4.44
CA TYR A 168 -4.60 -14.82 -4.62
C TYR A 168 -5.65 -15.89 -4.96
N GLY A 169 -6.94 -15.55 -4.83
CA GLY A 169 -8.06 -16.42 -5.23
C GLY A 169 -8.39 -16.38 -6.72
N GLY A 170 -7.86 -15.41 -7.47
CA GLY A 170 -8.05 -15.25 -8.92
C GLY A 170 -9.46 -14.80 -9.30
N ASP A 171 -10.11 -13.94 -8.49
CA ASP A 171 -11.38 -13.31 -8.86
C ASP A 171 -11.17 -12.26 -9.95
N PRO A 172 -11.67 -12.46 -11.17
CA PRO A 172 -11.46 -11.52 -12.28
C PRO A 172 -12.10 -10.14 -12.05
N ASN A 173 -13.09 -10.02 -11.16
CA ASN A 173 -13.71 -8.73 -10.86
C ASN A 173 -12.78 -7.86 -10.02
N LEU A 174 -12.03 -8.45 -9.09
CA LEU A 174 -11.04 -7.72 -8.29
C LEU A 174 -9.87 -7.25 -9.16
N GLU A 175 -9.42 -8.06 -10.10
CA GLU A 175 -8.39 -7.67 -11.06
C GLU A 175 -8.86 -6.52 -11.96
N ALA A 176 -10.07 -6.63 -12.51
CA ALA A 176 -10.67 -5.58 -13.34
C ALA A 176 -10.85 -4.28 -12.57
N GLY A 177 -11.29 -4.33 -11.32
CA GLY A 177 -11.39 -3.17 -10.43
C GLY A 177 -10.05 -2.49 -10.19
N CYS A 178 -9.00 -3.27 -9.93
CA CYS A 178 -7.64 -2.78 -9.76
C CYS A 178 -7.11 -2.07 -11.02
N LEU A 179 -7.29 -2.68 -12.20
CA LEU A 179 -6.88 -2.07 -13.48
C LEU A 179 -7.61 -0.76 -13.75
N GLN A 180 -8.92 -0.69 -13.46
CA GLN A 180 -9.70 0.55 -13.60
C GLN A 180 -9.21 1.63 -12.64
N ALA A 181 -8.94 1.28 -11.38
CA ALA A 181 -8.43 2.21 -10.38
C ALA A 181 -7.03 2.72 -10.75
N THR A 182 -6.14 1.84 -11.23
CA THR A 182 -4.80 2.21 -11.71
C THR A 182 -4.91 3.21 -12.87
N ALA A 183 -5.75 2.93 -13.86
CA ALA A 183 -5.95 3.84 -15.00
C ALA A 183 -6.55 5.19 -14.58
N ALA A 184 -7.42 5.22 -13.56
CA ALA A 184 -8.01 6.46 -13.06
C ALA A 184 -6.96 7.33 -12.33
N ILE A 185 -6.08 6.71 -11.54
CA ILE A 185 -4.98 7.42 -10.88
C ILE A 185 -3.99 7.96 -11.91
N ASP A 186 -3.60 7.15 -12.89
CA ASP A 186 -2.70 7.57 -13.97
C ASP A 186 -3.27 8.77 -14.73
N ALA A 187 -4.56 8.75 -15.06
CA ALA A 187 -5.23 9.87 -15.73
C ALA A 187 -5.22 11.15 -14.86
N ALA A 188 -5.46 11.02 -13.56
CA ALA A 188 -5.41 12.17 -12.62
C ALA A 188 -3.98 12.74 -12.49
N ILE A 189 -2.97 11.89 -12.52
CA ILE A 189 -1.56 12.31 -12.54
C ILE A 189 -1.22 13.04 -13.83
N ASP A 190 -1.62 12.50 -14.99
CA ASP A 190 -1.37 13.11 -16.30
C ASP A 190 -2.04 14.49 -16.40
N GLU A 191 -3.30 14.62 -15.98
CA GLU A 191 -4.01 15.91 -15.90
C GLU A 191 -3.22 16.90 -15.05
N ARG A 192 -2.74 16.47 -13.87
CA ARG A 192 -1.95 17.34 -13.00
C ARG A 192 -0.62 17.76 -13.61
N LEU A 193 0.06 16.87 -14.30
CA LEU A 193 1.30 17.18 -15.00
C LEU A 193 1.07 18.19 -16.14
N GLU A 194 -0.02 18.07 -16.90
CA GLU A 194 -0.41 19.04 -17.93
C GLU A 194 -0.68 20.42 -17.32
N GLU A 195 -1.42 20.50 -16.20
CA GLU A 195 -1.64 21.76 -15.47
C GLU A 195 -0.31 22.39 -15.04
N LEU A 196 0.58 21.61 -14.41
CA LEU A 196 1.88 22.10 -13.94
C LEU A 196 2.75 22.61 -15.09
N ALA A 197 2.68 22.00 -16.27
CA ALA A 197 3.43 22.44 -17.45
C ALA A 197 2.98 23.82 -17.95
N THR A 198 1.79 24.29 -17.58
CA THR A 198 1.28 25.62 -17.96
C THR A 198 1.69 26.72 -16.95
N LEU A 199 2.18 26.34 -15.77
CA LEU A 199 2.60 27.29 -14.75
C LEU A 199 3.99 27.86 -15.09
N PRO A 200 4.24 29.15 -14.79
CA PRO A 200 5.58 29.71 -14.97
C PRO A 200 6.59 29.01 -14.06
N ASP A 201 7.80 28.81 -14.56
CA ASP A 201 8.92 28.27 -13.77
C ASP A 201 9.14 29.13 -12.51
N HIS A 202 9.18 28.48 -11.35
CA HIS A 202 9.43 29.12 -10.04
C HIS A 202 10.87 28.85 -9.56
#